data_24ac934e6340ab936d8506a072b53046
#
_entry.id   24ac934e6340ab936d8506a072b53046
#
_cell.length_a   1.000
_cell.length_b   1.000
_cell.length_c   1.000
_cell.angle_alpha   90.00
_cell.angle_beta   90.00
_cell.angle_gamma   90.00
#
_symmetry.space_group_name_H-M   'P 1'
#
loop_
_entity.id
_entity.type
_entity.pdbx_description
1 polymer ?
#
loop_
_entity_poly.entity_id
_entity_poly.type
_entity_poly.pdbx_seq_one_letter_code
_entity_poly.pdbx_strand_id
1 'polypeptide(L)'
;DPTGNEVLIKVKAASVNFPDLLMTQGKYQHKPELPFVLGMEGSGVIQKTGNIVKDLKEGDEVTFGSWGTGAFSEFIKVPEQGVKLKPKSLDFAQAASFQTAYLTAYVSLVRRGYLNKGESVLVHGATGGVGMAAVQLAKHLDSKVIATGTSLSKLEKTRDWGADHIVLTHKEDVVAFREEVKDLTEGRGADVIYDPVGGDVFDESIRCINWGGRLLIVGFASGRIPTAPVNMPLIKGFSIIGVRAGEYGRRDPVKGEENNQAIREIAETGAFKPYICKEFSIKE
;
A
#
# COMPACT_ATOMS: atom_id res chain seq x y z
N ASP A 1 -28.52 -12.08 9.79
CA ASP A 1 -28.10 -13.27 9.06
C ASP A 1 -27.65 -12.86 7.66
N PRO A 2 -26.59 -13.50 7.12
CA PRO A 2 -26.18 -13.29 5.73
C PRO A 2 -27.15 -13.96 4.77
N THR A 3 -27.32 -13.36 3.59
CA THR A 3 -28.21 -13.86 2.54
C THR A 3 -27.43 -14.02 1.22
N GLY A 4 -27.88 -14.92 0.37
CA GLY A 4 -27.29 -15.10 -0.94
C GLY A 4 -25.79 -15.45 -0.87
N ASN A 5 -24.95 -14.60 -1.45
CA ASN A 5 -23.49 -14.75 -1.50
C ASN A 5 -22.75 -13.99 -0.38
N GLU A 6 -23.45 -13.55 0.66
CA GLU A 6 -22.81 -12.85 1.78
C GLU A 6 -22.22 -13.83 2.80
N VAL A 7 -21.19 -13.42 3.50
CA VAL A 7 -20.68 -14.06 4.71
C VAL A 7 -20.74 -13.09 5.89
N LEU A 8 -21.07 -13.59 7.07
CA LEU A 8 -20.99 -12.85 8.32
C LEU A 8 -19.65 -13.15 8.98
N ILE A 9 -18.85 -12.13 9.18
CA ILE A 9 -17.51 -12.25 9.77
C ILE A 9 -17.52 -11.62 11.17
N LYS A 10 -17.03 -12.35 12.17
CA LYS A 10 -16.65 -11.78 13.46
C LYS A 10 -15.26 -11.17 13.30
N VAL A 11 -15.18 -9.85 13.33
CA VAL A 11 -13.93 -9.10 13.13
C VAL A 11 -12.99 -9.35 14.30
N LYS A 12 -11.73 -9.65 14.01
CA LYS A 12 -10.64 -9.83 14.99
C LYS A 12 -9.70 -8.64 14.99
N ALA A 13 -9.44 -8.07 13.81
CA ALA A 13 -8.66 -6.86 13.64
C ALA A 13 -9.12 -6.10 12.39
N ALA A 14 -8.99 -4.79 12.41
CA ALA A 14 -9.18 -3.91 11.26
C ALA A 14 -8.06 -2.87 11.23
N SER A 15 -7.57 -2.52 10.03
CA SER A 15 -6.49 -1.54 9.89
C SER A 15 -7.02 -0.14 9.65
N VAL A 16 -6.32 0.85 10.19
CA VAL A 16 -6.55 2.27 9.89
C VAL A 16 -5.71 2.64 8.68
N ASN A 17 -6.37 3.04 7.60
CA ASN A 17 -5.76 3.49 6.36
C ASN A 17 -5.90 5.00 6.18
N PHE A 18 -4.99 5.61 5.40
CA PHE A 18 -5.07 7.04 5.09
C PHE A 18 -6.41 7.46 4.42
N PRO A 19 -7.01 6.67 3.53
CA PRO A 19 -8.36 6.93 3.04
C PRO A 19 -9.45 7.03 4.13
N ASP A 20 -9.36 6.26 5.22
CA ASP A 20 -10.32 6.38 6.33
C ASP A 20 -10.30 7.80 6.91
N LEU A 21 -9.09 8.34 7.13
CA LEU A 21 -8.94 9.73 7.58
C LEU A 21 -9.48 10.75 6.55
N LEU A 22 -9.23 10.52 5.26
CA LEU A 22 -9.76 11.40 4.20
C LEU A 22 -11.29 11.34 4.10
N MET A 23 -11.90 10.18 4.35
CA MET A 23 -13.37 10.03 4.38
C MET A 23 -13.99 10.82 5.52
N THR A 24 -13.39 10.85 6.73
CA THR A 24 -13.90 11.70 7.83
C THR A 24 -13.89 13.19 7.50
N GLN A 25 -13.01 13.62 6.58
CA GLN A 25 -12.87 15.00 6.13
C GLN A 25 -13.66 15.30 4.84
N GLY A 26 -14.36 14.32 4.27
CA GLY A 26 -15.03 14.45 2.97
C GLY A 26 -14.09 14.67 1.77
N LYS A 27 -12.79 14.34 1.94
CA LYS A 27 -11.74 14.58 0.93
C LYS A 27 -11.40 13.34 0.09
N TYR A 28 -11.98 12.19 0.41
CA TYR A 28 -11.75 10.98 -0.37
C TYR A 28 -12.68 10.92 -1.59
N GLN A 29 -12.28 10.21 -2.65
CA GLN A 29 -13.08 10.09 -3.88
C GLN A 29 -14.39 9.31 -3.68
N HIS A 30 -14.40 8.34 -2.76
CA HIS A 30 -15.60 7.66 -2.33
C HIS A 30 -16.18 8.39 -1.12
N LYS A 31 -17.44 8.83 -1.23
CA LYS A 31 -18.17 9.56 -0.18
C LYS A 31 -19.41 8.77 0.21
N PRO A 32 -19.32 7.89 1.23
CA PRO A 32 -20.46 7.15 1.70
C PRO A 32 -21.56 8.08 2.24
N GLU A 33 -22.82 7.64 2.11
CA GLU A 33 -23.95 8.33 2.75
C GLU A 33 -23.86 8.22 4.26
N LEU A 34 -24.23 9.30 4.97
CA LEU A 34 -24.26 9.34 6.43
C LEU A 34 -25.59 8.76 6.98
N PRO A 35 -25.56 8.01 8.09
CA PRO A 35 -24.37 7.59 8.86
C PRO A 35 -23.67 6.37 8.24
N PHE A 36 -22.34 6.28 8.36
CA PHE A 36 -21.59 5.11 7.94
C PHE A 36 -20.52 4.72 8.96
N VAL A 37 -20.11 3.45 8.96
CA VAL A 37 -19.02 2.92 9.77
C VAL A 37 -17.74 2.92 8.95
N LEU A 38 -16.65 3.45 9.49
CA LEU A 38 -15.34 3.46 8.85
C LEU A 38 -14.70 2.06 8.78
N GLY A 39 -13.55 1.99 8.10
CA GLY A 39 -12.72 0.80 7.98
C GLY A 39 -12.85 0.14 6.62
N MET A 40 -11.76 0.13 5.86
CA MET A 40 -11.72 -0.37 4.48
C MET A 40 -11.43 -1.86 4.41
N GLU A 41 -10.74 -2.41 5.41
CA GLU A 41 -10.27 -3.79 5.42
C GLU A 41 -10.13 -4.32 6.84
N GLY A 42 -10.14 -5.63 6.95
CA GLY A 42 -9.97 -6.31 8.22
C GLY A 42 -9.69 -7.80 8.05
N SER A 43 -9.60 -8.47 9.18
CA SER A 43 -9.46 -9.91 9.29
C SER A 43 -10.40 -10.44 10.40
N GLY A 44 -10.79 -11.68 10.27
CA GLY A 44 -11.71 -12.28 11.24
C GLY A 44 -12.02 -13.73 10.96
N VAL A 45 -13.09 -14.21 11.59
CA VAL A 45 -13.54 -15.60 11.47
C VAL A 45 -14.99 -15.60 10.96
N ILE A 46 -15.26 -16.40 9.94
CA ILE A 46 -16.62 -16.56 9.41
C ILE A 46 -17.51 -17.20 10.47
N GLN A 47 -18.63 -16.55 10.79
CA GLN A 47 -19.63 -17.05 11.73
C GLN A 47 -20.81 -17.72 11.05
N LYS A 48 -21.19 -17.22 9.85
CA LYS A 48 -22.28 -17.76 9.04
C LYS A 48 -22.04 -17.47 7.58
N THR A 49 -22.56 -18.33 6.72
CA THR A 49 -22.57 -18.15 5.26
C THR A 49 -23.98 -18.07 4.73
N GLY A 50 -24.16 -17.28 3.67
CA GLY A 50 -25.39 -17.28 2.88
C GLY A 50 -25.49 -18.57 2.04
N ASN A 51 -26.68 -18.84 1.55
CA ASN A 51 -27.04 -20.13 0.92
C ASN A 51 -26.41 -20.40 -0.46
N ILE A 52 -25.75 -19.42 -1.08
CA ILE A 52 -25.07 -19.60 -2.39
C ILE A 52 -23.55 -19.42 -2.28
N VAL A 53 -23.00 -19.21 -1.09
CA VAL A 53 -21.54 -19.20 -0.83
C VAL A 53 -20.99 -20.61 -1.10
N LYS A 54 -19.86 -20.72 -1.82
CA LYS A 54 -19.32 -22.00 -2.29
C LYS A 54 -17.95 -22.34 -1.72
N ASP A 55 -17.06 -21.33 -1.66
CA ASP A 55 -15.65 -21.56 -1.42
C ASP A 55 -15.23 -21.24 0.04
N LEU A 56 -16.17 -20.73 0.84
CA LEU A 56 -15.96 -20.33 2.23
C LEU A 56 -16.95 -21.01 3.16
N LYS A 57 -16.53 -21.30 4.39
CA LYS A 57 -17.35 -21.96 5.41
C LYS A 57 -17.19 -21.33 6.79
N GLU A 58 -18.12 -21.66 7.68
CA GLU A 58 -18.05 -21.27 9.10
C GLU A 58 -16.74 -21.77 9.72
N GLY A 59 -16.10 -20.92 10.52
CA GLY A 59 -14.82 -21.18 11.16
C GLY A 59 -13.60 -20.79 10.32
N ASP A 60 -13.74 -20.48 9.03
CA ASP A 60 -12.61 -20.05 8.22
C ASP A 60 -12.06 -18.71 8.72
N GLU A 61 -10.73 -18.66 8.87
CA GLU A 61 -9.99 -17.42 9.12
C GLU A 61 -9.77 -16.66 7.82
N VAL A 62 -10.21 -15.41 7.78
CA VAL A 62 -10.28 -14.64 6.53
C VAL A 62 -9.73 -13.23 6.67
N THR A 63 -9.32 -12.68 5.52
CA THR A 63 -9.18 -11.23 5.28
C THR A 63 -10.33 -10.76 4.43
N PHE A 64 -10.74 -9.51 4.58
CA PHE A 64 -11.81 -8.94 3.78
C PHE A 64 -11.56 -7.47 3.47
N GLY A 65 -12.05 -7.05 2.29
CA GLY A 65 -12.18 -5.65 1.92
C GLY A 65 -13.66 -5.23 1.94
N SER A 66 -13.97 -4.11 2.56
CA SER A 66 -15.33 -3.65 2.82
C SER A 66 -15.82 -2.54 1.89
N TRP A 67 -15.23 -2.40 0.71
CA TRP A 67 -15.57 -1.32 -0.23
C TRP A 67 -15.46 0.09 0.35
N GLY A 68 -14.68 0.25 1.41
CA GLY A 68 -14.38 1.52 2.05
C GLY A 68 -15.12 1.80 3.34
N THR A 69 -16.03 0.92 3.79
CA THR A 69 -16.79 1.13 5.05
C THR A 69 -17.07 -0.17 5.78
N GLY A 70 -17.21 -0.09 7.11
CA GLY A 70 -17.78 -1.14 7.93
C GLY A 70 -16.79 -2.01 8.71
N ALA A 71 -15.50 -1.98 8.44
CA ALA A 71 -14.55 -2.86 9.12
C ALA A 71 -14.33 -2.51 10.60
N PHE A 72 -14.59 -1.27 11.02
CA PHE A 72 -14.53 -0.88 12.45
C PHE A 72 -15.82 -1.25 13.16
N SER A 73 -16.08 -2.55 13.22
CA SER A 73 -17.25 -3.15 13.85
C SER A 73 -16.93 -4.52 14.44
N GLU A 74 -17.74 -5.01 15.36
CA GLU A 74 -17.58 -6.38 15.91
C GLU A 74 -17.93 -7.46 14.88
N PHE A 75 -18.89 -7.17 14.01
CA PHE A 75 -19.35 -8.06 12.95
C PHE A 75 -19.59 -7.27 11.67
N ILE A 76 -19.26 -7.89 10.55
CA ILE A 76 -19.51 -7.32 9.22
C ILE A 76 -20.09 -8.37 8.29
N LYS A 77 -21.01 -7.97 7.40
CA LYS A 77 -21.42 -8.75 6.26
C LYS A 77 -20.66 -8.31 5.01
N VAL A 78 -20.06 -9.24 4.32
CA VAL A 78 -19.28 -8.97 3.10
C VAL A 78 -19.67 -9.99 2.04
N PRO A 79 -19.85 -9.59 0.76
CA PRO A 79 -19.99 -10.53 -0.33
C PRO A 79 -18.75 -11.42 -0.47
N GLU A 80 -18.94 -12.70 -0.79
CA GLU A 80 -17.88 -13.71 -0.90
C GLU A 80 -16.67 -13.25 -1.74
N GLN A 81 -16.92 -12.49 -2.83
CA GLN A 81 -15.85 -11.97 -3.70
C GLN A 81 -14.88 -11.02 -2.98
N GLY A 82 -15.34 -10.34 -1.93
CA GLY A 82 -14.53 -9.43 -1.10
C GLY A 82 -13.77 -10.13 0.02
N VAL A 83 -13.87 -11.46 0.12
CA VAL A 83 -13.31 -12.25 1.22
C VAL A 83 -12.30 -13.27 0.67
N LYS A 84 -11.18 -13.42 1.36
CA LYS A 84 -10.14 -14.41 1.02
C LYS A 84 -9.69 -15.11 2.31
N LEU A 85 -9.27 -16.37 2.20
CA LEU A 85 -8.64 -17.04 3.33
C LEU A 85 -7.42 -16.26 3.80
N LYS A 86 -7.26 -16.10 5.09
CA LYS A 86 -6.11 -15.43 5.71
C LYS A 86 -4.81 -16.20 5.38
N PRO A 87 -3.73 -15.53 4.93
CA PRO A 87 -2.43 -16.18 4.82
C PRO A 87 -2.03 -16.82 6.16
N LYS A 88 -1.59 -18.07 6.13
CA LYS A 88 -1.22 -18.82 7.36
C LYS A 88 -0.02 -18.22 8.08
N SER A 89 0.86 -17.55 7.32
CA SER A 89 2.06 -16.86 7.82
C SER A 89 1.76 -15.62 8.66
N LEU A 90 0.52 -15.06 8.58
CA LEU A 90 0.12 -13.81 9.22
C LEU A 90 -0.84 -14.06 10.39
N ASP A 91 -0.67 -13.33 11.49
CA ASP A 91 -1.69 -13.22 12.53
C ASP A 91 -2.85 -12.29 12.08
N PHE A 92 -3.89 -12.13 12.92
CA PHE A 92 -5.05 -11.31 12.53
C PHE A 92 -4.71 -9.83 12.37
N ALA A 93 -3.84 -9.24 13.18
CA ALA A 93 -3.46 -7.84 13.08
C ALA A 93 -2.67 -7.59 11.79
N GLN A 94 -1.70 -8.45 11.49
CA GLN A 94 -0.94 -8.43 10.25
C GLN A 94 -1.84 -8.63 9.03
N ALA A 95 -2.73 -9.61 9.08
CA ALA A 95 -3.65 -9.93 8.00
C ALA A 95 -4.65 -8.79 7.73
N ALA A 96 -5.10 -8.08 8.77
CA ALA A 96 -5.96 -6.91 8.64
C ALA A 96 -5.26 -5.73 7.94
N SER A 97 -3.93 -5.63 8.03
CA SER A 97 -3.12 -4.52 7.48
C SER A 97 -2.46 -4.87 6.14
N PHE A 98 -2.85 -6.00 5.56
CA PHE A 98 -2.15 -6.60 4.43
C PHE A 98 -2.71 -6.17 3.08
N GLN A 99 -4.02 -6.34 2.87
CA GLN A 99 -4.64 -6.28 1.54
C GLN A 99 -4.39 -4.93 0.85
N THR A 100 -4.78 -3.83 1.48
CA THR A 100 -4.71 -2.49 0.87
C THR A 100 -3.28 -2.06 0.59
N ALA A 101 -2.37 -2.25 1.57
CA ALA A 101 -1.00 -1.80 1.45
C ALA A 101 -0.21 -2.58 0.41
N TYR A 102 -0.28 -3.92 0.45
CA TYR A 102 0.50 -4.76 -0.45
C TYR A 102 -0.07 -4.82 -1.87
N LEU A 103 -1.40 -4.74 -2.04
CA LEU A 103 -2.00 -4.56 -3.35
C LEU A 103 -1.59 -3.23 -3.98
N THR A 104 -1.53 -2.16 -3.19
CA THR A 104 -1.05 -0.85 -3.67
C THR A 104 0.40 -0.94 -4.11
N ALA A 105 1.27 -1.55 -3.32
CA ALA A 105 2.67 -1.76 -3.70
C ALA A 105 2.80 -2.61 -4.97
N TYR A 106 2.07 -3.72 -5.07
CA TYR A 106 2.12 -4.63 -6.21
C TYR A 106 1.66 -3.95 -7.50
N VAL A 107 0.51 -3.30 -7.49
CA VAL A 107 0.02 -2.56 -8.66
C VAL A 107 0.99 -1.45 -9.04
N SER A 108 1.57 -0.75 -8.07
CA SER A 108 2.56 0.30 -8.32
C SER A 108 3.81 -0.24 -8.99
N LEU A 109 4.50 -1.16 -8.34
CA LEU A 109 5.84 -1.58 -8.76
C LEU A 109 5.78 -2.56 -9.93
N VAL A 110 4.85 -3.53 -9.90
CA VAL A 110 4.78 -4.58 -10.94
C VAL A 110 3.96 -4.13 -12.13
N ARG A 111 2.70 -3.69 -11.93
CA ARG A 111 1.78 -3.43 -13.04
C ARG A 111 1.97 -2.07 -13.70
N ARG A 112 2.41 -1.06 -12.95
CA ARG A 112 2.54 0.31 -13.46
C ARG A 112 3.99 0.73 -13.61
N GLY A 113 4.84 0.33 -12.67
CA GLY A 113 6.26 0.65 -12.65
C GLY A 113 7.12 -0.30 -13.49
N TYR A 114 6.61 -1.49 -13.83
CA TYR A 114 7.38 -2.52 -14.54
C TYR A 114 8.78 -2.70 -13.96
N LEU A 115 8.84 -2.81 -12.62
CA LEU A 115 10.10 -2.91 -11.90
C LEU A 115 10.83 -4.18 -12.30
N ASN A 116 12.09 -4.04 -12.69
CA ASN A 116 12.95 -5.14 -13.06
C ASN A 116 14.02 -5.43 -11.99
N LYS A 117 14.46 -6.67 -11.94
CA LYS A 117 15.59 -7.08 -11.10
C LYS A 117 16.81 -6.18 -11.31
N GLY A 118 17.44 -5.76 -10.21
CA GLY A 118 18.64 -4.93 -10.20
C GLY A 118 18.39 -3.42 -10.36
N GLU A 119 17.18 -2.99 -10.70
CA GLU A 119 16.83 -1.56 -10.71
C GLU A 119 16.83 -0.97 -9.30
N SER A 120 17.11 0.32 -9.20
CA SER A 120 17.04 1.08 -7.96
C SER A 120 15.61 1.62 -7.72
N VAL A 121 15.07 1.41 -6.52
CA VAL A 121 13.76 1.91 -6.12
C VAL A 121 13.90 2.88 -4.97
N LEU A 122 13.50 4.13 -5.19
CA LEU A 122 13.38 5.13 -4.13
C LEU A 122 11.96 5.06 -3.56
N VAL A 123 11.81 4.73 -2.29
CA VAL A 123 10.52 4.62 -1.60
C VAL A 123 10.38 5.78 -0.63
N HIS A 124 9.51 6.73 -0.95
CA HIS A 124 9.14 7.80 -0.03
C HIS A 124 8.14 7.32 1.02
N GLY A 125 8.20 7.92 2.23
CA GLY A 125 7.34 7.50 3.32
C GLY A 125 7.46 6.02 3.67
N ALA A 126 8.66 5.47 3.56
CA ALA A 126 8.96 4.05 3.71
C ALA A 126 8.55 3.46 5.07
N THR A 127 8.39 4.31 6.09
CA THR A 127 7.98 3.92 7.45
C THR A 127 6.45 3.83 7.63
N GLY A 128 5.67 4.22 6.61
CA GLY A 128 4.21 4.07 6.58
C GLY A 128 3.77 2.72 5.98
N GLY A 129 2.49 2.35 6.13
CA GLY A 129 1.99 1.04 5.69
C GLY A 129 2.27 0.72 4.21
N VAL A 130 1.91 1.62 3.29
CA VAL A 130 2.15 1.41 1.85
C VAL A 130 3.64 1.50 1.47
N GLY A 131 4.43 2.33 2.18
CA GLY A 131 5.86 2.43 1.96
C GLY A 131 6.61 1.17 2.41
N MET A 132 6.29 0.64 3.58
CA MET A 132 6.81 -0.64 4.08
C MET A 132 6.50 -1.78 3.10
N ALA A 133 5.26 -1.87 2.63
CA ALA A 133 4.88 -2.89 1.65
C ALA A 133 5.68 -2.75 0.34
N ALA A 134 5.95 -1.52 -0.10
CA ALA A 134 6.78 -1.26 -1.28
C ALA A 134 8.25 -1.67 -1.06
N VAL A 135 8.82 -1.39 0.13
CA VAL A 135 10.19 -1.84 0.50
C VAL A 135 10.30 -3.36 0.45
N GLN A 136 9.38 -4.08 1.11
CA GLN A 136 9.39 -5.54 1.13
C GLN A 136 9.20 -6.15 -0.27
N LEU A 137 8.28 -5.61 -1.06
CA LEU A 137 8.05 -6.08 -2.43
C LEU A 137 9.25 -5.81 -3.35
N ALA A 138 9.81 -4.59 -3.30
CA ALA A 138 10.97 -4.24 -4.12
C ALA A 138 12.18 -5.14 -3.80
N LYS A 139 12.39 -5.44 -2.50
CA LYS A 139 13.43 -6.38 -2.08
C LYS A 139 13.15 -7.81 -2.54
N HIS A 140 11.91 -8.27 -2.47
CA HIS A 140 11.49 -9.58 -2.98
C HIS A 140 11.72 -9.70 -4.51
N LEU A 141 11.65 -8.59 -5.24
CA LEU A 141 11.91 -8.51 -6.68
C LEU A 141 13.40 -8.29 -7.02
N ASP A 142 14.31 -8.49 -6.06
CA ASP A 142 15.76 -8.31 -6.23
C ASP A 142 16.18 -6.91 -6.69
N SER A 143 15.50 -5.87 -6.25
CA SER A 143 15.84 -4.47 -6.53
C SER A 143 16.71 -3.85 -5.43
N LYS A 144 17.44 -2.78 -5.75
CA LYS A 144 18.17 -1.96 -4.78
C LYS A 144 17.19 -0.96 -4.15
N VAL A 145 16.96 -1.05 -2.85
CA VAL A 145 15.93 -0.27 -2.16
C VAL A 145 16.55 0.88 -1.38
N ILE A 146 16.15 2.11 -1.71
CA ILE A 146 16.46 3.34 -0.98
C ILE A 146 15.20 3.80 -0.27
N ALA A 147 15.17 3.72 1.06
CA ALA A 147 14.02 4.09 1.88
C ALA A 147 14.15 5.50 2.42
N THR A 148 13.12 6.35 2.29
CA THR A 148 13.13 7.70 2.86
C THR A 148 12.01 7.93 3.86
N GLY A 149 12.25 8.83 4.81
CA GLY A 149 11.29 9.24 5.81
C GLY A 149 11.83 10.34 6.72
N THR A 150 10.98 10.88 7.60
CA THR A 150 11.30 12.04 8.43
C THR A 150 11.79 11.69 9.84
N SER A 151 11.94 10.40 10.19
CA SER A 151 12.37 9.93 11.50
C SER A 151 13.42 8.84 11.34
N LEU A 152 14.64 9.12 11.78
CA LEU A 152 15.74 8.15 11.68
C LEU A 152 15.45 6.86 12.44
N SER A 153 14.90 6.94 13.65
CA SER A 153 14.60 5.76 14.47
C SER A 153 13.53 4.84 13.84
N LYS A 154 12.63 5.40 13.03
CA LYS A 154 11.67 4.61 12.24
C LYS A 154 12.30 4.07 10.96
N LEU A 155 13.16 4.85 10.31
CA LEU A 155 13.86 4.44 9.08
C LEU A 155 14.79 3.26 9.34
N GLU A 156 15.48 3.21 10.46
CA GLU A 156 16.36 2.07 10.80
C GLU A 156 15.61 0.74 10.76
N LYS A 157 14.32 0.72 11.14
CA LYS A 157 13.49 -0.49 11.04
C LYS A 157 13.25 -0.95 9.60
N THR A 158 13.37 -0.06 8.62
CA THR A 158 13.18 -0.43 7.21
C THR A 158 14.29 -1.34 6.69
N ARG A 159 15.44 -1.36 7.36
CA ARG A 159 16.53 -2.32 7.05
C ARG A 159 16.11 -3.76 7.27
N ASP A 160 15.37 -4.01 8.34
CA ASP A 160 14.81 -5.35 8.64
C ASP A 160 13.77 -5.78 7.59
N TRP A 161 13.20 -4.80 6.89
CA TRP A 161 12.22 -5.04 5.81
C TRP A 161 12.85 -5.14 4.42
N GLY A 162 14.16 -4.90 4.31
CA GLY A 162 14.91 -5.06 3.07
C GLY A 162 15.39 -3.76 2.42
N ALA A 163 15.36 -2.63 3.13
CA ALA A 163 16.00 -1.41 2.62
C ALA A 163 17.53 -1.56 2.63
N ASP A 164 18.16 -1.37 1.47
CA ASP A 164 19.61 -1.41 1.33
C ASP A 164 20.23 -0.10 1.83
N HIS A 165 19.54 1.02 1.62
CA HIS A 165 19.93 2.35 2.06
C HIS A 165 18.76 3.08 2.70
N ILE A 166 19.06 3.95 3.66
CA ILE A 166 18.09 4.84 4.28
C ILE A 166 18.55 6.30 4.12
N VAL A 167 17.63 7.17 3.78
CA VAL A 167 17.87 8.59 3.56
C VAL A 167 16.87 9.41 4.37
N LEU A 168 17.36 10.26 5.28
CA LEU A 168 16.51 11.10 6.10
C LEU A 168 16.03 12.32 5.30
N THR A 169 14.71 12.48 5.21
CA THR A 169 14.10 13.66 4.59
C THR A 169 13.81 14.70 5.66
N HIS A 170 14.53 15.80 5.65
CA HIS A 170 14.31 16.91 6.56
C HIS A 170 13.19 17.81 6.05
N LYS A 171 12.26 18.20 6.93
CA LYS A 171 11.17 19.12 6.55
C LYS A 171 11.67 20.51 6.15
N GLU A 172 12.79 20.91 6.72
CA GLU A 172 13.40 22.23 6.52
C GLU A 172 14.41 22.25 5.36
N ASP A 173 14.89 21.07 4.95
CA ASP A 173 15.81 20.87 3.82
C ASP A 173 15.43 19.63 3.03
N VAL A 174 14.38 19.75 2.23
CA VAL A 174 13.91 18.66 1.36
C VAL A 174 14.89 18.39 0.22
N VAL A 175 15.75 19.36 -0.12
CA VAL A 175 16.73 19.25 -1.23
C VAL A 175 17.81 18.23 -0.90
N ALA A 176 18.20 18.08 0.35
CA ALA A 176 19.32 17.24 0.77
C ALA A 176 19.17 15.77 0.32
N PHE A 177 17.98 15.19 0.39
CA PHE A 177 17.79 13.78 0.01
C PHE A 177 18.10 13.53 -1.48
N ARG A 178 17.88 14.51 -2.34
CA ARG A 178 18.13 14.39 -3.77
C ARG A 178 19.60 14.10 -4.10
N GLU A 179 20.50 14.81 -3.46
CA GLU A 179 21.93 14.63 -3.70
C GLU A 179 22.38 13.26 -3.13
N GLU A 180 21.93 12.89 -1.95
CA GLU A 180 22.21 11.60 -1.35
C GLU A 180 21.71 10.43 -2.22
N VAL A 181 20.51 10.54 -2.81
CA VAL A 181 19.99 9.55 -3.77
C VAL A 181 20.88 9.46 -5.02
N LYS A 182 21.36 10.59 -5.55
CA LYS A 182 22.30 10.58 -6.68
C LYS A 182 23.62 9.91 -6.33
N ASP A 183 24.17 10.19 -5.15
CA ASP A 183 25.42 9.56 -4.70
C ASP A 183 25.25 8.04 -4.59
N LEU A 184 24.15 7.56 -3.99
CA LEU A 184 23.82 6.15 -3.87
C LEU A 184 23.57 5.44 -5.21
N THR A 185 23.29 6.20 -6.26
CA THR A 185 23.01 5.71 -7.62
C THR A 185 24.08 6.11 -8.64
N GLU A 186 25.31 6.48 -8.19
CA GLU A 186 26.43 6.84 -9.05
C GLU A 186 26.10 8.00 -10.00
N GLY A 187 25.33 8.98 -9.53
CA GLY A 187 24.89 10.14 -10.29
C GLY A 187 23.70 9.90 -11.23
N ARG A 188 23.29 8.65 -11.44
CA ARG A 188 22.22 8.30 -12.40
C ARG A 188 20.82 8.70 -11.92
N GLY A 189 20.56 8.63 -10.62
CA GLY A 189 19.24 8.74 -10.02
C GLY A 189 18.51 7.39 -9.94
N ALA A 190 17.33 7.39 -9.28
CA ALA A 190 16.54 6.18 -9.07
C ALA A 190 15.78 5.77 -10.35
N ASP A 191 15.75 4.46 -10.66
CA ASP A 191 15.02 3.92 -11.82
C ASP A 191 13.50 3.95 -11.60
N VAL A 192 13.05 3.68 -10.38
CA VAL A 192 11.65 3.78 -9.98
C VAL A 192 11.55 4.61 -8.70
N ILE A 193 10.60 5.55 -8.67
CA ILE A 193 10.29 6.32 -7.47
C ILE A 193 8.84 6.03 -7.07
N TYR A 194 8.65 5.51 -5.86
CA TYR A 194 7.36 5.24 -5.27
C TYR A 194 6.98 6.42 -4.35
N ASP A 195 6.03 7.24 -4.77
CA ASP A 195 5.69 8.48 -4.08
C ASP A 195 4.24 8.51 -3.52
N PRO A 196 4.03 8.17 -2.23
CA PRO A 196 2.79 8.40 -1.52
C PRO A 196 2.73 9.76 -0.80
N VAL A 197 3.78 10.59 -0.91
CA VAL A 197 3.97 11.82 -0.13
C VAL A 197 3.56 13.06 -0.92
N GLY A 198 4.02 13.19 -2.15
CA GLY A 198 3.77 14.37 -2.98
C GLY A 198 4.47 15.63 -2.46
N GLY A 199 3.94 16.81 -2.77
CA GLY A 199 4.48 18.08 -2.32
C GLY A 199 5.93 18.32 -2.72
N ASP A 200 6.73 18.87 -1.82
CA ASP A 200 8.14 19.20 -2.08
C ASP A 200 9.00 17.96 -2.34
N VAL A 201 8.60 16.81 -1.78
CA VAL A 201 9.26 15.52 -2.03
C VAL A 201 9.13 15.15 -3.51
N PHE A 202 7.94 15.31 -4.11
CA PHE A 202 7.74 15.12 -5.55
C PHE A 202 8.62 16.08 -6.37
N ASP A 203 8.65 17.38 -6.00
CA ASP A 203 9.37 18.41 -6.74
C ASP A 203 10.87 18.12 -6.81
N GLU A 204 11.46 17.53 -5.76
CA GLU A 204 12.85 17.11 -5.75
C GLU A 204 13.07 15.72 -6.37
N SER A 205 12.05 14.84 -6.33
CA SER A 205 12.10 13.51 -6.95
C SER A 205 12.32 13.57 -8.46
N ILE A 206 11.68 14.51 -9.15
CA ILE A 206 11.89 14.72 -10.60
C ILE A 206 13.33 15.11 -10.95
N ARG A 207 14.14 15.52 -9.96
CA ARG A 207 15.54 15.92 -10.13
C ARG A 207 16.52 14.79 -9.87
N CYS A 208 16.12 13.75 -9.12
CA CYS A 208 16.93 12.56 -8.82
C CYS A 208 16.39 11.27 -9.43
N ILE A 209 15.51 11.37 -10.42
CA ILE A 209 15.07 10.24 -11.22
C ILE A 209 16.05 9.96 -12.37
N ASN A 210 16.27 8.68 -12.66
CA ASN A 210 17.14 8.23 -13.76
C ASN A 210 16.52 8.52 -15.14
N TRP A 211 17.34 8.49 -16.18
CA TRP A 211 16.86 8.48 -17.57
C TRP A 211 16.00 7.24 -17.81
N GLY A 212 14.81 7.43 -18.43
CA GLY A 212 13.83 6.36 -18.61
C GLY A 212 13.14 5.91 -17.33
N GLY A 213 13.35 6.62 -16.21
CA GLY A 213 12.78 6.27 -14.92
C GLY A 213 11.24 6.42 -14.85
N ARG A 214 10.64 5.88 -13.81
CA ARG A 214 9.19 5.91 -13.58
C ARG A 214 8.90 6.48 -12.21
N LEU A 215 8.23 7.65 -12.17
CA LEU A 215 7.73 8.28 -10.93
C LEU A 215 6.28 7.88 -10.73
N LEU A 216 6.02 7.07 -9.72
CA LEU A 216 4.72 6.47 -9.41
C LEU A 216 3.99 7.35 -8.40
N ILE A 217 2.90 7.98 -8.81
CA ILE A 217 2.05 8.82 -7.96
C ILE A 217 1.05 7.92 -7.23
N VAL A 218 1.28 7.71 -5.94
CA VAL A 218 0.47 6.83 -5.08
C VAL A 218 -0.43 7.62 -4.15
N GLY A 219 0.02 8.81 -3.69
CA GLY A 219 -0.74 9.63 -2.77
C GLY A 219 -0.11 11.01 -2.53
N PHE A 220 -0.74 11.76 -1.61
CA PHE A 220 -0.35 13.13 -1.27
C PHE A 220 -0.39 13.34 0.24
N ALA A 221 0.33 12.48 0.98
CA ALA A 221 0.34 12.50 2.45
C ALA A 221 0.90 13.81 3.04
N SER A 222 1.71 14.57 2.26
CA SER A 222 2.14 15.93 2.64
C SER A 222 1.00 16.96 2.69
N GLY A 223 -0.15 16.65 2.06
CA GLY A 223 -1.29 17.56 1.93
C GLY A 223 -1.24 18.47 0.70
N ARG A 224 -0.10 18.61 0.03
CA ARG A 224 0.04 19.40 -1.20
C ARG A 224 0.07 18.49 -2.43
N ILE A 225 -0.84 18.74 -3.39
CA ILE A 225 -0.80 18.12 -4.72
C ILE A 225 0.25 18.88 -5.55
N PRO A 226 1.32 18.21 -6.03
CA PRO A 226 2.36 18.87 -6.81
C PRO A 226 1.91 19.18 -8.24
N THR A 227 2.61 20.13 -8.88
CA THR A 227 2.47 20.42 -10.30
C THR A 227 3.73 19.94 -11.03
N ALA A 228 3.56 19.10 -12.03
CA ALA A 228 4.68 18.62 -12.83
C ALA A 228 5.02 19.59 -13.96
N PRO A 229 6.24 20.16 -14.01
CA PRO A 229 6.71 20.92 -15.15
C PRO A 229 7.02 19.93 -16.30
N VAL A 230 6.16 19.91 -17.32
CA VAL A 230 6.19 18.89 -18.39
C VAL A 230 7.46 18.89 -19.26
N ASN A 231 8.25 19.96 -19.20
CA ASN A 231 9.58 19.98 -19.82
C ASN A 231 10.57 19.03 -19.14
N MET A 232 10.37 18.69 -17.85
CA MET A 232 11.28 17.79 -17.14
C MET A 232 11.20 16.34 -17.64
N PRO A 233 10.02 15.72 -17.80
CA PRO A 233 9.92 14.43 -18.49
C PRO A 233 10.49 14.44 -19.90
N LEU A 234 10.32 15.54 -20.65
CA LEU A 234 10.90 15.68 -21.99
C LEU A 234 12.43 15.65 -21.94
N ILE A 235 13.05 16.46 -21.07
CA ILE A 235 14.52 16.62 -21.02
C ILE A 235 15.18 15.35 -20.43
N LYS A 236 14.60 14.73 -19.43
CA LYS A 236 15.17 13.58 -18.72
C LYS A 236 14.62 12.22 -19.16
N GLY A 237 13.68 12.19 -20.11
CA GLY A 237 13.15 10.95 -20.67
C GLY A 237 12.38 10.06 -19.69
N PHE A 238 11.86 10.58 -18.57
CA PHE A 238 11.16 9.78 -17.58
C PHE A 238 9.63 9.88 -17.72
N SER A 239 8.91 8.99 -17.03
CA SER A 239 7.45 8.95 -17.01
C SER A 239 6.89 9.30 -15.62
N ILE A 240 5.78 10.04 -15.58
CA ILE A 240 4.96 10.24 -14.38
C ILE A 240 3.71 9.37 -14.52
N ILE A 241 3.50 8.46 -13.59
CA ILE A 241 2.49 7.41 -13.72
C ILE A 241 1.57 7.42 -12.51
N GLY A 242 0.27 7.69 -12.74
CA GLY A 242 -0.74 7.58 -11.70
C GLY A 242 -1.00 6.13 -11.29
N VAL A 243 -1.13 5.89 -9.99
CA VAL A 243 -1.46 4.59 -9.42
C VAL A 243 -2.73 4.67 -8.59
N ARG A 244 -3.74 3.90 -8.96
CA ARG A 244 -4.98 3.73 -8.22
C ARG A 244 -5.32 2.25 -8.13
N ALA A 245 -4.71 1.56 -7.16
CA ALA A 245 -4.71 0.11 -7.08
C ALA A 245 -6.10 -0.52 -7.04
N GLY A 246 -7.01 0.01 -6.22
CA GLY A 246 -8.39 -0.49 -6.16
C GLY A 246 -9.17 -0.30 -7.47
N GLU A 247 -8.94 0.80 -8.20
CA GLU A 247 -9.57 1.03 -9.51
C GLU A 247 -8.98 0.12 -10.58
N TYR A 248 -7.69 -0.19 -10.49
CA TYR A 248 -7.02 -1.10 -11.43
C TYR A 248 -7.74 -2.46 -11.49
N GLY A 249 -8.01 -3.07 -10.33
CA GLY A 249 -8.74 -4.34 -10.29
C GLY A 249 -10.23 -4.23 -10.66
N ARG A 250 -10.87 -3.08 -10.40
CA ARG A 250 -12.26 -2.85 -10.85
C ARG A 250 -12.38 -2.72 -12.37
N ARG A 251 -11.38 -2.11 -13.02
CA ARG A 251 -11.33 -1.96 -14.49
C ARG A 251 -10.94 -3.24 -15.21
N ASP A 252 -10.12 -4.05 -14.57
CA ASP A 252 -9.66 -5.35 -15.08
C ASP A 252 -9.76 -6.39 -13.95
N PRO A 253 -10.95 -7.01 -13.76
CA PRO A 253 -11.16 -7.98 -12.67
C PRO A 253 -10.24 -9.20 -12.74
N VAL A 254 -9.85 -9.63 -13.94
CA VAL A 254 -8.93 -10.75 -14.11
C VAL A 254 -7.57 -10.41 -13.53
N LYS A 255 -6.99 -9.28 -13.93
CA LYS A 255 -5.73 -8.81 -13.35
C LYS A 255 -5.87 -8.43 -11.87
N GLY A 256 -7.05 -7.98 -11.45
CA GLY A 256 -7.36 -7.76 -10.05
C GLY A 256 -7.19 -9.03 -9.21
N GLU A 257 -7.74 -10.14 -9.67
CA GLU A 257 -7.61 -11.44 -8.99
C GLU A 257 -6.18 -11.99 -9.07
N GLU A 258 -5.51 -11.90 -10.23
CA GLU A 258 -4.09 -12.25 -10.36
C GLU A 258 -3.21 -11.50 -9.34
N ASN A 259 -3.46 -10.21 -9.15
CA ASN A 259 -2.71 -9.40 -8.19
C ASN A 259 -2.96 -9.85 -6.76
N ASN A 260 -4.24 -10.12 -6.41
CA ASN A 260 -4.61 -10.62 -5.09
C ASN A 260 -3.96 -11.98 -4.80
N GLN A 261 -3.96 -12.86 -5.79
CA GLN A 261 -3.30 -14.16 -5.66
C GLN A 261 -1.79 -14.01 -5.49
N ALA A 262 -1.13 -13.19 -6.31
CA ALA A 262 0.31 -12.98 -6.25
C ALA A 262 0.77 -12.45 -4.88
N ILE A 263 0.10 -11.43 -4.32
CA ILE A 263 0.48 -10.91 -3.00
C ILE A 263 0.27 -11.95 -1.89
N ARG A 264 -0.76 -12.80 -1.99
CA ARG A 264 -1.00 -13.88 -1.03
C ARG A 264 0.07 -14.96 -1.11
N GLU A 265 0.43 -15.39 -2.31
CA GLU A 265 1.50 -16.37 -2.54
C GLU A 265 2.82 -15.89 -1.94
N ILE A 266 3.17 -14.60 -2.15
CA ILE A 266 4.37 -14.01 -1.54
C ILE A 266 4.24 -13.96 -0.01
N ALA A 267 3.05 -13.63 0.53
CA ALA A 267 2.84 -13.63 1.98
C ALA A 267 3.02 -15.03 2.58
N GLU A 268 2.54 -16.09 1.92
CA GLU A 268 2.70 -17.47 2.40
C GLU A 268 4.17 -17.91 2.49
N THR A 269 5.08 -17.31 1.70
CA THR A 269 6.52 -17.56 1.84
C THR A 269 7.14 -16.88 3.08
N GLY A 270 6.40 -15.97 3.75
CA GLY A 270 6.91 -15.16 4.84
C GLY A 270 7.69 -13.90 4.39
N ALA A 271 7.80 -13.66 3.08
CA ALA A 271 8.48 -12.47 2.55
C ALA A 271 7.68 -11.17 2.81
N PHE A 272 6.35 -11.28 2.93
CA PHE A 272 5.52 -10.16 3.36
C PHE A 272 5.13 -10.31 4.82
N LYS A 273 5.54 -9.33 5.63
CA LYS A 273 5.27 -9.31 7.07
C LYS A 273 4.93 -7.88 7.50
N PRO A 274 3.64 -7.51 7.53
CA PRO A 274 3.21 -6.21 8.00
C PRO A 274 3.72 -5.93 9.43
N TYR A 275 4.32 -4.76 9.63
CA TYR A 275 4.74 -4.31 10.96
C TYR A 275 3.59 -3.57 11.63
N ILE A 276 3.10 -4.10 12.74
CA ILE A 276 2.06 -3.47 13.54
C ILE A 276 2.71 -2.58 14.58
N CYS A 277 2.60 -1.27 14.40
CA CYS A 277 3.22 -0.31 15.30
C CYS A 277 2.43 -0.12 16.61
N LYS A 278 1.12 -0.30 16.57
CA LYS A 278 0.23 -0.19 17.73
C LYS A 278 -1.12 -0.84 17.45
N GLU A 279 -1.71 -1.42 18.49
CA GLU A 279 -3.07 -1.91 18.52
C GLU A 279 -3.89 -1.08 19.52
N PHE A 280 -5.15 -0.83 19.17
CA PHE A 280 -6.13 -0.14 19.99
C PHE A 280 -7.35 -1.00 20.16
N SER A 281 -7.97 -0.95 21.33
CA SER A 281 -9.30 -1.52 21.50
C SER A 281 -10.34 -0.69 20.74
N ILE A 282 -11.32 -1.34 20.11
CA ILE A 282 -12.44 -0.63 19.46
C ILE A 282 -13.27 0.20 20.45
N LYS A 283 -13.10 -0.02 21.75
CA LYS A 283 -13.79 0.69 22.83
C LYS A 283 -13.03 1.94 23.32
N GLU A 284 -11.80 2.14 22.87
CA GLU A 284 -10.95 3.32 23.14
C GLU A 284 -11.03 4.31 21.98
#